data_f8cdb7ed6498cb722ab071aa75bd1ad9
#
_entry.id   f8cdb7ed6498cb722ab071aa75bd1ad9
#
_cell.length_a   1.000
_cell.length_b   1.000
_cell.length_c   1.000
_cell.angle_alpha   90.00
_cell.angle_beta   90.00
_cell.angle_gamma   90.00
#
_symmetry.space_group_name_H-M   'P 1'
#
loop_
_entity.id
_entity.type
_entity.pdbx_description
1 polymer ?
#
loop_
_entity_poly.entity_id
_entity_poly.type
_entity_poly.pdbx_seq_one_letter_code
_entity_poly.pdbx_strand_id
1 'polypeptide(L)'
;MDEKIEKLKSWIAESDNIVFFGGAGVSTESGIPDFRSVDGLYNQKWRYPPETILSHTFFERDPEEYYRFHHEKLVIDGAKPNRAHLRLAELEREGKLTAVVTQNIDGLHTRAGSKNVYELHGSIYRNHCMNCGKFYSAEDIMDMDTVPRCSCGGVIKPDVVLYEEGLDGDVLQGAVTHIMRADMLIVGGTSLAVYPAAGLIDYYRGNRLVPVSYTHLRA
;
A
#
# COMPACT_ATOMS: atom_id res chain seq x y z
N MET A 1 -9.37 -31.21 3.19
CA MET A 1 -8.64 -29.94 3.16
C MET A 1 -8.51 -29.54 1.70
N ASP A 2 -8.59 -28.27 1.36
CA ASP A 2 -8.56 -27.83 -0.04
C ASP A 2 -7.18 -28.13 -0.65
N GLU A 3 -7.13 -28.86 -1.77
CA GLU A 3 -5.91 -29.24 -2.47
C GLU A 3 -5.02 -28.02 -2.79
N LYS A 4 -5.63 -26.87 -3.06
CA LYS A 4 -4.93 -25.61 -3.30
C LYS A 4 -4.18 -25.11 -2.06
N ILE A 5 -4.77 -25.30 -0.86
CA ILE A 5 -4.14 -24.92 0.40
C ILE A 5 -2.93 -25.80 0.69
N GLU A 6 -3.04 -27.10 0.48
CA GLU A 6 -1.92 -28.04 0.67
C GLU A 6 -0.77 -27.73 -0.32
N LYS A 7 -1.11 -27.44 -1.58
CA LYS A 7 -0.13 -27.02 -2.58
C LYS A 7 0.58 -25.72 -2.16
N LEU A 8 -0.16 -24.73 -1.64
CA LEU A 8 0.41 -23.49 -1.15
C LEU A 8 1.38 -23.74 0.01
N LYS A 9 1.00 -24.58 0.98
CA LYS A 9 1.87 -24.96 2.10
C LYS A 9 3.16 -25.65 1.63
N SER A 10 3.07 -26.58 0.68
CA SER A 10 4.24 -27.23 0.07
C SER A 10 5.15 -26.21 -0.59
N TRP A 11 4.60 -25.32 -1.40
CA TRP A 11 5.38 -24.30 -2.07
C TRP A 11 6.06 -23.32 -1.10
N ILE A 12 5.37 -22.90 -0.02
CA ILE A 12 6.00 -22.09 1.04
C ILE A 12 7.14 -22.85 1.72
N ALA A 13 6.95 -24.13 2.02
CA ALA A 13 7.98 -24.94 2.67
C ALA A 13 9.24 -25.09 1.80
N GLU A 14 9.05 -25.25 0.48
CA GLU A 14 10.11 -25.45 -0.51
C GLU A 14 10.76 -24.15 -1.00
N SER A 15 10.20 -22.97 -0.66
CA SER A 15 10.71 -21.67 -1.10
C SER A 15 11.59 -21.05 -0.02
N ASP A 16 12.63 -20.35 -0.44
CA ASP A 16 13.56 -19.61 0.43
C ASP A 16 13.66 -18.12 0.08
N ASN A 17 12.94 -17.69 -0.96
CA ASN A 17 12.90 -16.31 -1.41
C ASN A 17 11.49 -15.92 -1.88
N ILE A 18 10.57 -15.84 -0.92
CA ILE A 18 9.18 -15.47 -1.17
C ILE A 18 9.07 -13.96 -1.20
N VAL A 19 8.37 -13.41 -2.19
CA VAL A 19 7.93 -12.02 -2.21
C VAL A 19 6.41 -11.97 -2.19
N PHE A 20 5.87 -11.08 -1.36
CA PHE A 20 4.44 -10.78 -1.35
C PHE A 20 4.21 -9.44 -2.07
N PHE A 21 3.28 -9.43 -3.03
CA PHE A 21 2.81 -8.23 -3.71
C PHE A 21 1.34 -7.99 -3.35
N GLY A 22 1.05 -6.86 -2.68
CA GLY A 22 -0.25 -6.60 -2.09
C GLY A 22 -0.89 -5.27 -2.49
N GLY A 23 -2.24 -5.23 -2.33
CA GLY A 23 -3.05 -4.02 -2.47
C GLY A 23 -4.10 -3.90 -1.37
N ALA A 24 -5.02 -2.96 -1.50
CA ALA A 24 -5.96 -2.55 -0.46
C ALA A 24 -6.86 -3.68 0.08
N GLY A 25 -7.16 -4.69 -0.74
CA GLY A 25 -7.92 -5.86 -0.30
C GLY A 25 -7.25 -6.68 0.81
N VAL A 26 -5.95 -6.52 1.06
CA VAL A 26 -5.27 -7.15 2.21
C VAL A 26 -5.72 -6.52 3.54
N SER A 27 -6.09 -5.24 3.53
CA SER A 27 -6.42 -4.47 4.72
C SER A 27 -7.93 -4.41 5.05
N THR A 28 -8.79 -5.05 4.23
CA THR A 28 -10.24 -5.03 4.46
C THR A 28 -10.65 -5.69 5.78
N GLU A 29 -10.00 -6.81 6.17
CA GLU A 29 -10.20 -7.43 7.48
C GLU A 29 -9.63 -6.60 8.65
N SER A 30 -8.91 -5.54 8.37
CA SER A 30 -8.44 -4.55 9.36
C SER A 30 -9.40 -3.35 9.49
N GLY A 31 -10.52 -3.36 8.76
CA GLY A 31 -11.50 -2.28 8.74
C GLY A 31 -11.18 -1.15 7.78
N ILE A 32 -10.14 -1.28 6.94
CA ILE A 32 -9.79 -0.30 5.92
C ILE A 32 -10.47 -0.72 4.60
N PRO A 33 -11.39 0.08 4.03
CA PRO A 33 -12.05 -0.26 2.79
C PRO A 33 -11.05 -0.28 1.63
N ASP A 34 -11.24 -1.18 0.69
CA ASP A 34 -10.52 -1.11 -0.58
C ASP A 34 -11.12 -0.03 -1.50
N PHE A 35 -10.59 0.10 -2.72
CA PHE A 35 -11.04 1.14 -3.64
C PHE A 35 -12.24 0.72 -4.49
N ARG A 36 -12.37 -0.57 -4.87
CA ARG A 36 -13.23 -1.03 -5.98
C ARG A 36 -14.31 -2.03 -5.60
N SER A 37 -14.29 -2.61 -4.41
CA SER A 37 -15.36 -3.49 -3.93
C SER A 37 -16.68 -2.73 -3.81
N VAL A 38 -17.76 -3.44 -3.54
CA VAL A 38 -19.09 -2.83 -3.37
C VAL A 38 -19.07 -1.73 -2.31
N ASP A 39 -18.32 -1.93 -1.22
CA ASP A 39 -18.17 -0.97 -0.12
C ASP A 39 -16.89 -0.12 -0.26
N GLY A 40 -16.20 -0.24 -1.38
CA GLY A 40 -14.93 0.44 -1.65
C GLY A 40 -15.08 1.94 -1.84
N LEU A 41 -13.96 2.65 -1.73
CA LEU A 41 -13.93 4.12 -1.77
C LEU A 41 -14.56 4.70 -3.04
N TYR A 42 -14.43 4.04 -4.20
CA TYR A 42 -15.02 4.53 -5.45
C TYR A 42 -16.54 4.42 -5.49
N ASN A 43 -17.14 3.59 -4.67
CA ASN A 43 -18.58 3.43 -4.57
C ASN A 43 -19.19 4.28 -3.44
N GLN A 44 -18.37 4.96 -2.63
CA GLN A 44 -18.84 5.87 -1.60
C GLN A 44 -19.18 7.25 -2.16
N LYS A 45 -20.22 7.86 -1.60
CA LYS A 45 -20.62 9.23 -2.01
C LYS A 45 -19.63 10.25 -1.45
N TRP A 46 -19.03 11.01 -2.33
CA TRP A 46 -18.21 12.17 -2.04
C TRP A 46 -18.46 13.25 -3.10
N ARG A 47 -18.06 14.49 -2.80
CA ARG A 47 -18.25 15.62 -3.72
C ARG A 47 -17.53 15.46 -5.05
N TYR A 48 -16.36 14.81 -5.03
CA TYR A 48 -15.51 14.53 -6.18
C TYR A 48 -15.18 13.03 -6.23
N PRO A 49 -14.98 12.45 -7.42
CA PRO A 49 -14.46 11.10 -7.52
C PRO A 49 -13.10 10.96 -6.82
N PRO A 50 -12.80 9.81 -6.17
CA PRO A 50 -11.51 9.58 -5.50
C PRO A 50 -10.30 9.83 -6.40
N GLU A 51 -10.35 9.45 -7.69
CA GLU A 51 -9.26 9.72 -8.62
C GLU A 51 -9.01 11.21 -8.85
N THR A 52 -10.05 12.03 -8.76
CA THR A 52 -9.91 13.48 -8.88
C THR A 52 -9.28 14.05 -7.62
N ILE A 53 -9.84 13.73 -6.44
CA ILE A 53 -9.40 14.33 -5.18
C ILE A 53 -7.99 13.87 -4.77
N LEU A 54 -7.61 12.65 -5.19
CA LEU A 54 -6.27 12.08 -4.97
C LEU A 54 -5.29 12.39 -6.11
N SER A 55 -5.52 13.44 -6.91
CA SER A 55 -4.57 13.90 -7.92
C SER A 55 -3.70 15.05 -7.41
N HIS A 56 -2.49 15.16 -7.95
CA HIS A 56 -1.56 16.26 -7.66
C HIS A 56 -2.18 17.63 -7.97
N THR A 57 -2.76 17.77 -9.17
CA THR A 57 -3.44 19.00 -9.58
C THR A 57 -4.58 19.40 -8.63
N PHE A 58 -5.34 18.43 -8.11
CA PHE A 58 -6.41 18.73 -7.16
C PHE A 58 -5.84 19.18 -5.81
N PHE A 59 -4.82 18.47 -5.30
CA PHE A 59 -4.15 18.83 -4.06
C PHE A 59 -3.62 20.26 -4.07
N GLU A 60 -3.00 20.70 -5.18
CA GLU A 60 -2.52 22.08 -5.31
C GLU A 60 -3.65 23.10 -5.37
N ARG A 61 -4.77 22.76 -6.02
CA ARG A 61 -5.90 23.65 -6.21
C ARG A 61 -6.77 23.81 -4.98
N ASP A 62 -7.03 22.72 -4.26
CA ASP A 62 -7.97 22.68 -3.12
C ASP A 62 -7.44 21.72 -2.03
N PRO A 63 -6.35 22.12 -1.34
CA PRO A 63 -5.78 21.30 -0.28
C PRO A 63 -6.73 21.12 0.92
N GLU A 64 -7.68 22.05 1.16
CA GLU A 64 -8.66 21.92 2.23
C GLU A 64 -9.61 20.73 2.00
N GLU A 65 -10.14 20.61 0.78
CA GLU A 65 -11.01 19.49 0.43
C GLU A 65 -10.23 18.16 0.38
N TYR A 66 -8.98 18.17 -0.09
CA TYR A 66 -8.10 17.02 -0.03
C TYR A 66 -7.92 16.54 1.42
N TYR A 67 -7.59 17.44 2.36
CA TYR A 67 -7.38 17.07 3.75
C TYR A 67 -8.66 16.61 4.44
N ARG A 68 -9.81 17.17 4.10
CA ARG A 68 -11.10 16.66 4.59
C ARG A 68 -11.33 15.22 4.15
N PHE A 69 -11.08 14.92 2.88
CA PHE A 69 -11.15 13.55 2.37
C PHE A 69 -10.11 12.64 3.03
N HIS A 70 -8.88 13.10 3.17
CA HIS A 70 -7.78 12.38 3.80
C HIS A 70 -8.15 11.95 5.23
N HIS A 71 -8.62 12.88 6.05
CA HIS A 71 -9.00 12.60 7.44
C HIS A 71 -10.22 11.67 7.54
N GLU A 72 -11.21 11.85 6.68
CA GLU A 72 -12.45 11.06 6.77
C GLU A 72 -12.33 9.68 6.13
N LYS A 73 -11.50 9.52 5.09
CA LYS A 73 -11.47 8.32 4.26
C LYS A 73 -10.16 7.55 4.26
N LEU A 74 -9.03 8.20 4.47
CA LEU A 74 -7.73 7.54 4.39
C LEU A 74 -7.15 7.23 5.79
N VAL A 75 -7.43 8.04 6.78
CA VAL A 75 -7.02 7.82 8.17
C VAL A 75 -8.11 7.04 8.89
N ILE A 76 -7.87 5.76 9.13
CA ILE A 76 -8.82 4.90 9.83
C ILE A 76 -8.29 4.63 11.23
N ASP A 77 -8.90 5.29 12.21
CA ASP A 77 -8.53 5.13 13.62
C ASP A 77 -8.71 3.70 14.10
N GLY A 78 -7.75 3.24 14.90
CA GLY A 78 -7.83 1.93 15.53
C GLY A 78 -7.60 0.73 14.61
N ALA A 79 -7.33 0.94 13.32
CA ALA A 79 -6.98 -0.15 12.41
C ALA A 79 -5.73 -0.90 12.91
N LYS A 80 -5.79 -2.23 12.92
CA LYS A 80 -4.71 -3.11 13.38
C LYS A 80 -4.34 -4.12 12.31
N PRO A 81 -3.07 -4.58 12.28
CA PRO A 81 -2.68 -5.68 11.42
C PRO A 81 -3.61 -6.89 11.61
N ASN A 82 -4.09 -7.44 10.51
CA ASN A 82 -4.87 -8.68 10.51
C ASN A 82 -3.98 -9.91 10.33
N ARG A 83 -4.58 -11.09 10.27
CA ARG A 83 -3.88 -12.37 10.17
C ARG A 83 -2.94 -12.47 8.97
N ALA A 84 -3.30 -11.85 7.82
CA ALA A 84 -2.44 -11.86 6.65
C ALA A 84 -1.14 -11.08 6.90
N HIS A 85 -1.25 -9.85 7.43
CA HIS A 85 -0.09 -9.04 7.80
C HIS A 85 0.82 -9.76 8.81
N LEU A 86 0.23 -10.34 9.86
CA LEU A 86 0.98 -11.06 10.90
C LEU A 86 1.69 -12.28 10.33
N ARG A 87 1.03 -13.06 9.46
CA ARG A 87 1.64 -14.25 8.86
C ARG A 87 2.79 -13.89 7.92
N LEU A 88 2.69 -12.80 7.17
CA LEU A 88 3.79 -12.33 6.33
C LEU A 88 5.01 -11.93 7.18
N ALA A 89 4.79 -11.23 8.29
CA ALA A 89 5.87 -10.88 9.22
C ALA A 89 6.48 -12.12 9.89
N GLU A 90 5.70 -13.18 10.15
CA GLU A 90 6.22 -14.47 10.63
C GLU A 90 7.10 -15.15 9.59
N LEU A 91 6.65 -15.23 8.32
CA LEU A 91 7.44 -15.81 7.23
C LEU A 91 8.76 -15.07 7.01
N GLU A 92 8.78 -13.75 7.21
CA GLU A 92 10.02 -12.96 7.17
C GLU A 92 10.96 -13.34 8.32
N ARG A 93 10.44 -13.47 9.56
CA ARG A 93 11.22 -13.93 10.71
C ARG A 93 11.73 -15.37 10.57
N GLU A 94 10.98 -16.21 9.89
CA GLU A 94 11.39 -17.59 9.54
C GLU A 94 12.44 -17.63 8.41
N GLY A 95 12.79 -16.47 7.82
CA GLY A 95 13.74 -16.37 6.71
C GLY A 95 13.21 -16.85 5.37
N LYS A 96 11.88 -17.02 5.24
CA LYS A 96 11.21 -17.47 4.03
C LYS A 96 10.77 -16.31 3.13
N LEU A 97 10.20 -15.25 3.71
CA LEU A 97 9.76 -14.07 2.99
C LEU A 97 10.86 -13.01 3.01
N THR A 98 11.25 -12.52 1.85
CA THR A 98 12.36 -11.56 1.71
C THR A 98 11.91 -10.14 1.49
N ALA A 99 10.68 -9.92 1.02
CA ALA A 99 10.10 -8.59 0.89
C ALA A 99 8.57 -8.62 0.84
N VAL A 100 7.98 -7.55 1.34
CA VAL A 100 6.60 -7.14 1.07
C VAL A 100 6.65 -5.95 0.12
N VAL A 101 6.02 -6.07 -1.05
CA VAL A 101 5.79 -4.97 -1.99
C VAL A 101 4.32 -4.60 -1.91
N THR A 102 3.99 -3.41 -1.48
CA THR A 102 2.61 -3.03 -1.22
C THR A 102 2.22 -1.73 -1.92
N GLN A 103 0.98 -1.68 -2.41
CA GLN A 103 0.34 -0.48 -2.92
C GLN A 103 -0.35 0.31 -1.79
N ASN A 104 -0.45 -0.28 -0.58
CA ASN A 104 -1.11 0.33 0.55
C ASN A 104 -0.27 1.42 1.20
N ILE A 105 -0.96 2.42 1.72
CA ILE A 105 -0.39 3.57 2.42
C ILE A 105 -0.64 3.51 3.95
N ASP A 106 -1.25 2.41 4.42
CA ASP A 106 -1.78 2.24 5.79
C ASP A 106 -0.75 1.80 6.84
N GLY A 107 0.49 1.49 6.42
CA GLY A 107 1.58 1.08 7.30
C GLY A 107 1.35 -0.23 8.06
N LEU A 108 0.29 -1.01 7.76
CA LEU A 108 -0.05 -2.19 8.55
C LEU A 108 0.98 -3.32 8.44
N HIS A 109 1.68 -3.48 7.32
CA HIS A 109 2.75 -4.46 7.19
C HIS A 109 3.90 -4.17 8.15
N THR A 110 4.36 -2.92 8.21
CA THR A 110 5.41 -2.47 9.14
C THR A 110 4.95 -2.64 10.60
N ARG A 111 3.71 -2.25 10.90
CA ARG A 111 3.11 -2.42 12.23
C ARG A 111 2.91 -3.88 12.64
N ALA A 112 2.80 -4.80 11.69
CA ALA A 112 2.78 -6.25 11.94
C ALA A 112 4.17 -6.82 12.28
N GLY A 113 5.24 -6.05 12.02
CA GLY A 113 6.62 -6.43 12.28
C GLY A 113 7.43 -6.82 11.05
N SER A 114 6.88 -6.67 9.84
CA SER A 114 7.66 -6.78 8.59
C SER A 114 8.68 -5.64 8.52
N LYS A 115 9.91 -5.95 8.15
CA LYS A 115 11.03 -5.01 8.11
C LYS A 115 11.36 -4.54 6.69
N ASN A 116 11.23 -5.46 5.73
CA ASN A 116 11.56 -5.18 4.33
C ASN A 116 10.28 -4.92 3.54
N VAL A 117 9.74 -3.70 3.69
CA VAL A 117 8.47 -3.27 3.10
C VAL A 117 8.70 -2.17 2.08
N TYR A 118 8.33 -2.41 0.83
CA TYR A 118 8.36 -1.45 -0.27
C TYR A 118 6.96 -0.86 -0.46
N GLU A 119 6.73 0.33 0.11
CA GLU A 119 5.47 1.07 0.01
C GLU A 119 5.45 1.87 -1.31
N LEU A 120 4.97 1.27 -2.40
CA LEU A 120 5.01 1.85 -3.76
C LEU A 120 4.29 3.19 -3.87
N HIS A 121 3.24 3.38 -3.09
CA HIS A 121 2.45 4.61 -3.08
C HIS A 121 2.70 5.46 -1.82
N GLY A 122 3.81 5.20 -1.12
CA GLY A 122 4.19 5.94 0.08
C GLY A 122 3.36 5.61 1.31
N SER A 123 3.18 6.59 2.21
CA SER A 123 2.54 6.35 3.51
C SER A 123 1.85 7.61 4.05
N ILE A 124 0.70 7.43 4.70
CA ILE A 124 0.01 8.49 5.46
C ILE A 124 0.73 8.85 6.78
N TYR A 125 1.69 8.04 7.22
CA TYR A 125 2.42 8.24 8.47
C TYR A 125 3.68 9.10 8.32
N ARG A 126 4.12 9.36 7.10
CA ARG A 126 5.23 10.26 6.78
C ARG A 126 4.69 11.47 6.04
N ASN A 127 5.12 12.65 6.45
CA ASN A 127 4.66 13.90 5.87
C ASN A 127 5.85 14.85 5.70
N HIS A 128 5.86 15.66 4.66
CA HIS A 128 6.92 16.59 4.38
C HIS A 128 6.38 17.96 3.98
N CYS A 129 7.07 19.00 4.43
CA CYS A 129 6.79 20.34 3.97
C CYS A 129 7.16 20.49 2.48
N MET A 130 6.22 20.89 1.65
CA MET A 130 6.45 21.08 0.21
C MET A 130 7.45 22.20 -0.11
N ASN A 131 7.67 23.14 0.83
CA ASN A 131 8.57 24.26 0.61
C ASN A 131 10.00 24.00 1.09
N CYS A 132 10.19 23.43 2.29
CA CYS A 132 11.52 23.26 2.89
C CYS A 132 11.94 21.80 3.13
N GLY A 133 11.10 20.82 2.79
CA GLY A 133 11.37 19.39 2.95
C GLY A 133 11.38 18.89 4.39
N LYS A 134 11.05 19.73 5.39
CA LYS A 134 11.04 19.30 6.79
C LYS A 134 10.06 18.15 6.98
N PHE A 135 10.54 17.09 7.64
CA PHE A 135 9.74 15.92 7.99
C PHE A 135 8.80 16.19 9.16
N TYR A 136 7.62 15.56 9.12
CA TYR A 136 6.61 15.53 10.17
C TYR A 136 6.01 14.11 10.25
N SER A 137 5.87 13.59 11.46
CA SER A 137 5.10 12.35 11.67
C SER A 137 3.60 12.59 11.52
N ALA A 138 2.80 11.54 11.51
CA ALA A 138 1.33 11.69 11.53
C ALA A 138 0.87 12.37 12.82
N GLU A 139 1.51 12.04 13.95
CA GLU A 139 1.22 12.63 15.25
C GLU A 139 1.50 14.13 15.28
N ASP A 140 2.58 14.59 14.62
CA ASP A 140 2.95 16.00 14.56
C ASP A 140 1.90 16.86 13.85
N ILE A 141 1.12 16.28 12.93
CA ILE A 141 0.13 17.01 12.13
C ILE A 141 -1.32 16.78 12.58
N MET A 142 -1.54 15.80 13.47
CA MET A 142 -2.89 15.40 13.90
C MET A 142 -3.69 16.53 14.54
N ASP A 143 -3.02 17.41 15.31
CA ASP A 143 -3.63 18.53 16.01
C ASP A 143 -3.51 19.85 15.23
N MET A 144 -3.01 19.83 13.99
CA MET A 144 -2.93 21.02 13.16
C MET A 144 -4.28 21.34 12.53
N ASP A 145 -4.42 22.58 12.05
CA ASP A 145 -5.59 23.04 11.28
C ASP A 145 -5.84 22.15 10.05
N THR A 146 -7.01 22.32 9.44
CA THR A 146 -7.49 21.52 8.30
C THR A 146 -6.42 21.29 7.22
N VAL A 147 -5.60 22.30 6.92
CA VAL A 147 -4.42 22.18 6.05
C VAL A 147 -3.17 22.36 6.88
N PRO A 148 -2.43 21.30 7.22
CA PRO A 148 -1.23 21.40 8.02
C PRO A 148 -0.17 22.29 7.38
N ARG A 149 0.42 23.19 8.16
CA ARG A 149 1.44 24.12 7.68
C ARG A 149 2.71 24.06 8.51
N CYS A 150 3.82 24.10 7.81
CA CYS A 150 5.15 24.18 8.38
C CYS A 150 5.41 25.60 8.95
N SER A 151 6.34 25.70 9.89
CA SER A 151 6.81 27.00 10.41
C SER A 151 7.37 27.95 9.33
N CYS A 152 7.77 27.41 8.16
CA CYS A 152 8.18 28.22 7.01
C CYS A 152 7.00 28.72 6.14
N GLY A 153 5.74 28.43 6.53
CA GLY A 153 4.52 28.77 5.80
C GLY A 153 4.12 27.77 4.70
N GLY A 154 4.98 26.81 4.35
CA GLY A 154 4.69 25.80 3.34
C GLY A 154 3.62 24.79 3.80
N VAL A 155 2.83 24.28 2.87
CA VAL A 155 1.89 23.18 3.12
C VAL A 155 2.69 21.91 3.43
N ILE A 156 2.24 21.15 4.41
CA ILE A 156 2.79 19.83 4.71
C ILE A 156 1.95 18.83 3.92
N LYS A 157 2.58 17.98 3.12
CA LYS A 157 1.91 16.93 2.29
C LYS A 157 2.26 15.56 2.83
N PRO A 158 1.27 14.62 2.91
CA PRO A 158 1.60 13.23 3.16
C PRO A 158 2.48 12.65 2.05
N ASP A 159 3.35 11.73 2.42
CA ASP A 159 4.25 10.99 1.51
C ASP A 159 3.47 10.00 0.61
N VAL A 160 2.22 10.30 0.37
CA VAL A 160 1.35 9.53 -0.50
C VAL A 160 1.59 9.97 -1.94
N VAL A 161 1.87 9.01 -2.82
CA VAL A 161 1.96 9.24 -4.25
C VAL A 161 0.56 9.43 -4.81
N LEU A 162 0.27 10.64 -5.25
CA LEU A 162 -1.01 11.00 -5.86
C LEU A 162 -1.02 10.61 -7.36
N TYR A 163 -2.21 10.51 -7.94
CA TYR A 163 -2.32 10.46 -9.39
C TYR A 163 -1.57 11.66 -10.00
N GLU A 164 -0.95 11.46 -11.17
CA GLU A 164 -0.06 12.41 -11.85
C GLU A 164 1.36 12.50 -11.25
N GLU A 165 1.64 11.89 -10.09
CA GLU A 165 2.97 11.82 -9.50
C GLU A 165 3.69 10.51 -9.89
N GLY A 166 5.01 10.56 -9.98
CA GLY A 166 5.84 9.37 -10.20
C GLY A 166 6.07 8.57 -8.91
N LEU A 167 6.26 7.26 -9.04
CA LEU A 167 6.72 6.44 -7.93
C LEU A 167 8.16 6.80 -7.56
N ASP A 168 8.51 6.61 -6.28
CA ASP A 168 9.89 6.74 -5.81
C ASP A 168 10.81 5.73 -6.50
N GLY A 169 11.90 6.22 -7.10
CA GLY A 169 12.81 5.42 -7.91
C GLY A 169 13.56 4.33 -7.11
N ASP A 170 13.93 4.63 -5.86
CA ASP A 170 14.66 3.68 -5.01
C ASP A 170 13.73 2.59 -4.50
N VAL A 171 12.50 2.95 -4.12
CA VAL A 171 11.46 1.99 -3.73
C VAL A 171 11.12 1.08 -4.90
N LEU A 172 10.95 1.64 -6.10
CA LEU A 172 10.65 0.89 -7.32
C LEU A 172 11.78 -0.09 -7.67
N GLN A 173 13.02 0.38 -7.66
CA GLN A 173 14.21 -0.43 -7.96
C GLN A 173 14.38 -1.58 -6.95
N GLY A 174 14.17 -1.31 -5.66
CA GLY A 174 14.21 -2.31 -4.61
C GLY A 174 13.15 -3.38 -4.79
N ALA A 175 11.89 -2.97 -5.02
CA ALA A 175 10.78 -3.88 -5.27
C ALA A 175 11.02 -4.78 -6.49
N VAL A 176 11.43 -4.22 -7.63
CA VAL A 176 11.75 -4.97 -8.85
C VAL A 176 12.87 -5.98 -8.59
N THR A 177 13.92 -5.56 -7.87
CA THR A 177 15.06 -6.44 -7.56
C THR A 177 14.63 -7.67 -6.77
N HIS A 178 13.78 -7.49 -5.75
CA HIS A 178 13.24 -8.61 -4.98
C HIS A 178 12.32 -9.52 -5.81
N ILE A 179 11.41 -8.94 -6.60
CA ILE A 179 10.51 -9.71 -7.47
C ILE A 179 11.28 -10.54 -8.49
N MET A 180 12.32 -9.98 -9.11
CA MET A 180 13.15 -10.72 -10.08
C MET A 180 13.90 -11.90 -9.48
N ARG A 181 14.29 -11.82 -8.21
CA ARG A 181 15.04 -12.86 -7.47
C ARG A 181 14.13 -13.86 -6.78
N ALA A 182 12.83 -13.59 -6.68
CA ALA A 182 11.91 -14.45 -5.97
C ALA A 182 11.79 -15.83 -6.63
N ASP A 183 11.80 -16.88 -5.82
CA ASP A 183 11.44 -18.24 -6.23
C ASP A 183 9.93 -18.51 -6.11
N MET A 184 9.24 -17.64 -5.34
CA MET A 184 7.78 -17.62 -5.21
C MET A 184 7.26 -16.21 -5.11
N LEU A 185 6.23 -15.87 -5.89
CA LEU A 185 5.51 -14.59 -5.82
C LEU A 185 4.06 -14.82 -5.41
N ILE A 186 3.68 -14.26 -4.26
CA ILE A 186 2.30 -14.26 -3.79
C ILE A 186 1.68 -12.90 -4.12
N VAL A 187 0.58 -12.88 -4.86
CA VAL A 187 -0.15 -11.66 -5.21
C VAL A 187 -1.50 -11.66 -4.52
N GLY A 188 -1.74 -10.70 -3.62
CA GLY A 188 -2.94 -10.67 -2.80
C GLY A 188 -3.61 -9.30 -2.68
N GLY A 189 -4.95 -9.29 -2.61
CA GLY A 189 -5.72 -8.08 -2.31
C GLY A 189 -5.60 -6.93 -3.32
N THR A 190 -5.23 -7.21 -4.55
CA THR A 190 -5.07 -6.20 -5.62
C THR A 190 -5.83 -6.60 -6.88
N SER A 191 -6.42 -5.61 -7.55
CA SER A 191 -7.04 -5.79 -8.87
C SER A 191 -6.04 -5.70 -10.02
N LEU A 192 -4.76 -5.34 -9.74
CA LEU A 192 -3.72 -5.09 -10.74
C LEU A 192 -4.14 -4.05 -11.81
N ALA A 193 -4.91 -3.05 -11.41
CA ALA A 193 -5.46 -2.04 -12.32
C ALA A 193 -4.72 -0.69 -12.28
N VAL A 194 -3.83 -0.47 -11.31
CA VAL A 194 -3.10 0.79 -11.13
C VAL A 194 -1.68 0.64 -11.62
N TYR A 195 -1.36 1.32 -12.72
CA TYR A 195 -0.02 1.37 -13.29
C TYR A 195 0.74 2.62 -12.82
N PRO A 196 2.10 2.56 -12.71
CA PRO A 196 2.96 1.45 -13.10
C PRO A 196 3.07 0.30 -12.09
N ALA A 197 2.54 0.42 -10.88
CA ALA A 197 2.69 -0.58 -9.81
C ALA A 197 2.24 -1.99 -10.23
N ALA A 198 1.10 -2.11 -10.92
CA ALA A 198 0.59 -3.40 -11.39
C ALA A 198 1.56 -4.14 -12.33
N GLY A 199 2.33 -3.41 -13.12
CA GLY A 199 3.30 -3.97 -14.06
C GLY A 199 4.54 -4.59 -13.39
N LEU A 200 4.76 -4.38 -12.09
CA LEU A 200 5.91 -4.94 -11.40
C LEU A 200 5.89 -6.46 -11.36
N ILE A 201 4.72 -7.08 -11.35
CA ILE A 201 4.61 -8.55 -11.37
C ILE A 201 5.19 -9.16 -12.64
N ASP A 202 5.27 -8.43 -13.73
CA ASP A 202 5.82 -8.90 -15.01
C ASP A 202 7.35 -9.12 -14.96
N TYR A 203 8.02 -8.59 -13.93
CA TYR A 203 9.44 -8.86 -13.66
C TYR A 203 9.70 -10.20 -13.00
N TYR A 204 8.66 -10.88 -12.48
CA TYR A 204 8.82 -12.21 -11.89
C TYR A 204 9.26 -13.24 -12.93
N ARG A 205 10.26 -14.06 -12.61
CA ARG A 205 10.86 -15.05 -13.50
C ARG A 205 10.72 -16.50 -13.00
N GLY A 206 10.16 -16.68 -11.82
CA GLY A 206 9.95 -18.00 -11.23
C GLY A 206 8.72 -18.72 -11.80
N ASN A 207 8.44 -19.88 -11.24
CA ASN A 207 7.34 -20.76 -11.66
C ASN A 207 6.26 -20.96 -10.58
N ARG A 208 6.37 -20.28 -9.44
CA ARG A 208 5.43 -20.37 -8.32
C ARG A 208 4.71 -19.04 -8.12
N LEU A 209 3.87 -18.65 -9.08
CA LEU A 209 3.00 -17.48 -8.96
C LEU A 209 1.69 -17.91 -8.28
N VAL A 210 1.36 -17.27 -7.16
CA VAL A 210 0.16 -17.56 -6.36
C VAL A 210 -0.74 -16.33 -6.30
N PRO A 211 -1.79 -16.26 -7.13
CA PRO A 211 -2.80 -15.24 -7.00
C PRO A 211 -3.75 -15.59 -5.84
N VAL A 212 -3.85 -14.66 -4.88
CA VAL A 212 -4.80 -14.71 -3.76
C VAL A 212 -5.70 -13.48 -3.87
N SER A 213 -6.86 -13.63 -4.50
CA SER A 213 -7.80 -12.53 -4.68
C SER A 213 -9.22 -12.97 -4.40
N TYR A 214 -9.97 -12.12 -3.67
CA TYR A 214 -11.42 -12.24 -3.52
C TYR A 214 -12.18 -11.64 -4.71
N THR A 215 -11.56 -10.79 -5.50
CA THR A 215 -12.15 -10.17 -6.68
C THR A 215 -11.42 -10.66 -7.92
N HIS A 216 -12.15 -11.37 -8.75
CA HIS A 216 -11.82 -11.87 -10.08
C HIS A 216 -10.60 -11.21 -10.72
N LEU A 217 -9.47 -11.91 -10.71
CA LEU A 217 -8.49 -11.79 -11.76
C LEU A 217 -9.20 -12.30 -13.03
N ARG A 218 -9.76 -11.40 -13.82
CA ARG A 218 -10.19 -11.77 -15.16
C ARG A 218 -8.94 -12.17 -15.92
N ALA A 219 -8.92 -13.44 -16.27
CA ALA A 219 -7.98 -14.02 -17.22
C ALA A 219 -8.05 -13.27 -18.56
#